data_a71330522dd610107662e2419c267bee
#
_entry.id   a71330522dd610107662e2419c267bee
#
_cell.length_a   1.000
_cell.length_b   1.000
_cell.length_c   1.000
_cell.angle_alpha   90.00
_cell.angle_beta   90.00
_cell.angle_gamma   90.00
#
_symmetry.space_group_name_H-M   'P 1'
#
loop_
_entity.id
_entity.type
_entity.pdbx_description
1 polymer ?
#
loop_
_entity_poly.entity_id
_entity_poly.type
_entity_poly.pdbx_seq_one_letter_code
_entity_poly.pdbx_strand_id
1 'polypeptide(L)'
;MLQRALRNIYYRKYDVSKDLDGHLLEEVNRIINSATDIGFSGSEADGEFMRQLRSNNEVFAAFKTHRMGRDIASRLIGEDGETKSFQQFKEDVQSITSHHVEHWLRTEYDTAIKRAQQAADMMQYRAEADVLPNLEWMPSTAMKPREEHMLFYHHIWAIDDPFWQQHKPGDQWGCQCDLAPTDKPVTDNSGLGGQTLAKPSAGLVGDPSRTGIIFSDDHPYFPNSCGNCVFNKGQLSLFTNKDKDCYQCAKVNRAIDKARKIAHQATAEELDAAYNEIRAQIIAEFDTNSFIPIPVGDSHCTGKLQLNNPSLKRCLKSYKHTRSVQSKQCLLEAARHPEQLQHVRWAELGEGKNPNDPTDAKNIAKKVKRGVIGYNRYEFEFAGKTWVLGFEVIKKGYEQPYFVIQIK
;
A
#
# COMPACT_ATOMS: atom_id res chain seq x y z
N MET A 1 -2.59 -2.14 -12.06
CA MET A 1 -2.08 -3.09 -11.07
C MET A 1 -2.35 -4.54 -11.45
N LEU A 2 -3.59 -4.98 -11.63
CA LEU A 2 -3.92 -6.35 -12.04
C LEU A 2 -3.17 -6.82 -13.31
N GLN A 3 -3.08 -6.00 -14.36
CA GLN A 3 -2.33 -6.31 -15.58
C GLN A 3 -0.85 -6.62 -15.32
N ARG A 4 -0.25 -5.99 -14.31
CA ARG A 4 1.12 -6.23 -13.89
C ARG A 4 1.25 -7.57 -13.18
N ALA A 5 0.33 -7.88 -12.24
CA ALA A 5 0.28 -9.16 -11.57
C ALA A 5 0.11 -10.32 -12.57
N LEU A 6 -0.77 -10.16 -13.57
CA LEU A 6 -0.92 -11.14 -14.65
C LEU A 6 0.39 -11.38 -15.43
N ARG A 7 1.11 -10.30 -15.78
CA ARG A 7 2.42 -10.42 -16.43
C ARG A 7 3.45 -11.11 -15.54
N ASN A 8 3.50 -10.75 -14.25
CA ASN A 8 4.43 -11.36 -13.31
C ASN A 8 4.20 -12.86 -13.16
N ILE A 9 2.94 -13.30 -13.13
CA ILE A 9 2.56 -14.72 -13.11
C ILE A 9 2.92 -15.38 -14.43
N TYR A 10 2.53 -14.82 -15.55
CA TYR A 10 2.78 -15.37 -16.89
C TYR A 10 4.28 -15.57 -17.17
N TYR A 11 5.10 -14.58 -16.85
CA TYR A 11 6.56 -14.64 -17.02
C TYR A 11 7.28 -15.32 -15.85
N ARG A 12 6.54 -15.94 -14.91
CA ARG A 12 7.07 -16.66 -13.74
C ARG A 12 8.12 -15.87 -12.98
N LYS A 13 7.87 -14.55 -12.78
CA LYS A 13 8.78 -13.65 -12.05
C LYS A 13 8.89 -13.98 -10.55
N TYR A 14 7.98 -14.79 -10.02
CA TYR A 14 8.00 -15.33 -8.67
C TYR A 14 7.30 -16.70 -8.64
N ASP A 15 7.54 -17.49 -7.60
CA ASP A 15 6.92 -18.80 -7.40
C ASP A 15 5.55 -18.64 -6.70
N VAL A 16 4.47 -18.65 -7.46
CA VAL A 16 3.10 -18.49 -6.95
C VAL A 16 2.69 -19.55 -5.92
N SER A 17 3.45 -20.66 -5.80
CA SER A 17 3.15 -21.71 -4.83
C SER A 17 3.58 -21.37 -3.40
N LYS A 18 4.44 -20.37 -3.22
CA LYS A 18 5.03 -19.98 -1.92
C LYS A 18 5.32 -18.49 -1.75
N ASP A 19 5.30 -17.73 -2.83
CA ASP A 19 5.61 -16.30 -2.84
C ASP A 19 4.36 -15.46 -3.13
N LEU A 20 4.45 -14.17 -2.89
CA LEU A 20 3.39 -13.19 -3.10
C LEU A 20 3.80 -12.17 -4.17
N ASP A 21 2.84 -11.69 -4.97
CA ASP A 21 3.03 -10.47 -5.74
C ASP A 21 2.90 -9.27 -4.81
N GLY A 22 4.01 -8.54 -4.60
CA GLY A 22 4.04 -7.45 -3.61
C GLY A 22 3.15 -6.28 -3.97
N HIS A 23 2.97 -5.97 -5.27
CA HIS A 23 2.09 -4.88 -5.68
C HIS A 23 0.61 -5.22 -5.50
N LEU A 24 0.24 -6.48 -5.77
CA LEU A 24 -1.13 -6.94 -5.52
C LEU A 24 -1.42 -6.97 -4.02
N LEU A 25 -0.46 -7.42 -3.20
CA LEU A 25 -0.54 -7.40 -1.75
C LEU A 25 -0.77 -5.97 -1.22
N GLU A 26 0.04 -5.02 -1.66
CA GLU A 26 -0.07 -3.61 -1.23
C GLU A 26 -1.44 -3.02 -1.57
N GLU A 27 -1.98 -3.34 -2.75
CA GLU A 27 -3.28 -2.81 -3.15
C GLU A 27 -4.44 -3.46 -2.39
N VAL A 28 -4.43 -4.78 -2.21
CA VAL A 28 -5.44 -5.46 -1.40
C VAL A 28 -5.42 -4.93 0.03
N ASN A 29 -4.23 -4.78 0.62
CA ASN A 29 -4.06 -4.24 1.96
C ASN A 29 -4.54 -2.78 2.05
N ARG A 30 -4.25 -1.93 1.06
CA ARG A 30 -4.72 -0.55 0.99
C ARG A 30 -6.26 -0.48 0.98
N ILE A 31 -6.91 -1.35 0.21
CA ILE A 31 -8.38 -1.39 0.12
C ILE A 31 -8.99 -1.81 1.46
N ILE A 32 -8.49 -2.86 2.10
CA ILE A 32 -9.00 -3.33 3.39
C ILE A 32 -8.74 -2.29 4.49
N ASN A 33 -7.56 -1.67 4.53
CA ASN A 33 -7.27 -0.59 5.47
C ASN A 33 -8.18 0.63 5.26
N SER A 34 -8.47 1.00 4.00
CA SER A 34 -9.43 2.08 3.71
C SER A 34 -10.82 1.77 4.26
N ALA A 35 -11.28 0.52 4.15
CA ALA A 35 -12.55 0.10 4.73
C ALA A 35 -12.54 0.22 6.27
N THR A 36 -11.48 -0.23 6.93
CA THR A 36 -11.36 -0.12 8.38
C THR A 36 -11.24 1.33 8.86
N ASP A 37 -10.51 2.18 8.13
CA ASP A 37 -10.40 3.62 8.44
C ASP A 37 -11.78 4.32 8.33
N ILE A 38 -12.62 3.91 7.37
CA ILE A 38 -14.01 4.41 7.27
C ILE A 38 -14.83 3.95 8.49
N GLY A 39 -14.74 2.68 8.86
CA GLY A 39 -15.49 2.14 10.00
C GLY A 39 -15.10 2.76 11.35
N PHE A 40 -13.83 3.14 11.52
CA PHE A 40 -13.33 3.86 12.71
C PHE A 40 -13.43 5.39 12.60
N SER A 41 -14.01 5.92 11.53
CA SER A 41 -14.14 7.36 11.35
C SER A 41 -14.95 7.99 12.48
N GLY A 42 -14.35 8.98 13.17
CA GLY A 42 -14.98 9.64 14.32
C GLY A 42 -14.81 8.92 15.67
N SER A 43 -14.12 7.78 15.74
CA SER A 43 -13.80 7.09 16.98
C SER A 43 -12.50 7.60 17.60
N GLU A 44 -12.37 7.45 18.93
CA GLU A 44 -11.15 7.76 19.69
C GLU A 44 -10.24 6.53 19.85
N ALA A 45 -10.23 5.60 18.87
CA ALA A 45 -9.37 4.43 18.91
C ALA A 45 -7.89 4.85 18.98
N ASP A 46 -7.14 4.24 19.93
CA ASP A 46 -5.75 4.61 20.13
C ASP A 46 -4.87 4.19 18.95
N GLY A 47 -3.75 4.90 18.77
CA GLY A 47 -2.86 4.67 17.63
C GLY A 47 -2.17 3.30 17.66
N GLU A 48 -2.05 2.63 18.82
CA GLU A 48 -1.47 1.29 18.93
C GLU A 48 -2.47 0.24 18.46
N PHE A 49 -3.72 0.33 18.88
CA PHE A 49 -4.79 -0.53 18.39
C PHE A 49 -4.92 -0.44 16.86
N MET A 50 -4.92 0.77 16.30
CA MET A 50 -5.00 0.97 14.85
C MET A 50 -3.77 0.42 14.10
N ARG A 51 -2.57 0.48 14.68
CA ARG A 51 -1.37 -0.17 14.10
C ARG A 51 -1.52 -1.68 14.09
N GLN A 52 -1.96 -2.29 15.19
CA GLN A 52 -2.20 -3.72 15.29
C GLN A 52 -3.26 -4.18 14.27
N LEU A 53 -4.37 -3.47 14.18
CA LEU A 53 -5.45 -3.74 13.23
C LEU A 53 -4.95 -3.72 11.78
N ARG A 54 -4.17 -2.70 11.40
CA ARG A 54 -3.57 -2.61 10.06
C ARG A 54 -2.56 -3.72 9.78
N SER A 55 -1.78 -4.13 10.78
CA SER A 55 -0.88 -5.29 10.67
C SER A 55 -1.66 -6.58 10.46
N ASN A 56 -2.78 -6.76 11.16
CA ASN A 56 -3.65 -7.92 10.98
C ASN A 56 -4.33 -7.91 9.59
N ASN A 57 -4.79 -6.77 9.12
CA ASN A 57 -5.35 -6.62 7.77
C ASN A 57 -4.33 -7.03 6.69
N GLU A 58 -3.06 -6.75 6.90
CA GLU A 58 -2.01 -7.14 5.97
C GLU A 58 -1.80 -8.66 5.92
N VAL A 59 -1.92 -9.35 7.05
CA VAL A 59 -1.90 -10.82 7.09
C VAL A 59 -3.07 -11.40 6.29
N PHE A 60 -4.28 -10.88 6.45
CA PHE A 60 -5.43 -11.26 5.64
C PHE A 60 -5.16 -11.00 4.14
N ALA A 61 -4.68 -9.81 3.80
CA ALA A 61 -4.33 -9.45 2.43
C ALA A 61 -3.29 -10.39 1.81
N ALA A 62 -2.32 -10.87 2.60
CA ALA A 62 -1.31 -11.83 2.14
C ALA A 62 -1.94 -13.17 1.74
N PHE A 63 -2.83 -13.74 2.55
CA PHE A 63 -3.50 -15.00 2.22
C PHE A 63 -4.46 -14.84 1.03
N LYS A 64 -5.21 -13.72 0.95
CA LYS A 64 -6.04 -13.40 -0.21
C LYS A 64 -5.22 -13.28 -1.50
N THR A 65 -4.14 -12.52 -1.45
CA THR A 65 -3.22 -12.33 -2.60
C THR A 65 -2.63 -13.66 -3.06
N HIS A 66 -2.21 -14.52 -2.12
CA HIS A 66 -1.70 -15.85 -2.46
C HIS A 66 -2.77 -16.71 -3.13
N ARG A 67 -3.99 -16.74 -2.58
CA ARG A 67 -5.11 -17.49 -3.17
C ARG A 67 -5.40 -17.02 -4.60
N MET A 68 -5.55 -15.72 -4.78
CA MET A 68 -5.79 -15.11 -6.09
C MET A 68 -4.67 -15.43 -7.08
N GLY A 69 -3.40 -15.32 -6.67
CA GLY A 69 -2.25 -15.65 -7.51
C GLY A 69 -2.25 -17.11 -7.98
N ARG A 70 -2.61 -18.04 -7.11
CA ARG A 70 -2.73 -19.46 -7.44
C ARG A 70 -3.89 -19.75 -8.41
N ASP A 71 -5.05 -19.16 -8.15
CA ASP A 71 -6.23 -19.36 -8.98
C ASP A 71 -5.97 -18.82 -10.40
N ILE A 72 -5.29 -17.69 -10.53
CA ILE A 72 -4.82 -17.14 -11.80
C ILE A 72 -3.80 -18.08 -12.47
N ALA A 73 -2.77 -18.50 -11.73
CA ALA A 73 -1.70 -19.36 -12.27
C ALA A 73 -2.21 -20.72 -12.74
N SER A 74 -3.30 -21.24 -12.17
CA SER A 74 -3.93 -22.51 -12.60
C SER A 74 -4.41 -22.48 -14.06
N ARG A 75 -4.58 -21.30 -14.65
CA ARG A 75 -5.01 -21.12 -16.06
C ARG A 75 -3.86 -20.93 -17.04
N LEU A 76 -2.61 -20.96 -16.56
CA LEU A 76 -1.43 -20.70 -17.39
C LEU A 76 -1.15 -21.82 -18.42
N ILE A 77 -1.45 -23.06 -18.04
CA ILE A 77 -1.22 -24.24 -18.87
C ILE A 77 -2.51 -24.64 -19.58
N GLY A 78 -2.42 -24.95 -20.87
CA GLY A 78 -3.52 -25.47 -21.68
C GLY A 78 -3.79 -26.95 -21.40
N GLU A 79 -4.86 -27.47 -21.98
CA GLU A 79 -5.22 -28.91 -21.92
C GLU A 79 -4.16 -29.80 -22.61
N ASP A 80 -3.43 -29.22 -23.56
CA ASP A 80 -2.31 -29.81 -24.26
C ASP A 80 -1.01 -29.89 -23.43
N GLY A 81 -1.01 -29.32 -22.21
CA GLY A 81 0.17 -29.25 -21.35
C GLY A 81 1.14 -28.11 -21.69
N GLU A 82 0.87 -27.32 -22.74
CA GLU A 82 1.71 -26.19 -23.15
C GLU A 82 1.30 -24.89 -22.48
N THR A 83 2.23 -23.93 -22.40
CA THR A 83 1.94 -22.60 -21.88
C THR A 83 1.12 -21.82 -22.91
N LYS A 84 -0.07 -21.37 -22.52
CA LYS A 84 -0.95 -20.54 -23.36
C LYS A 84 -0.27 -19.25 -23.81
N SER A 85 -0.71 -18.67 -24.94
CA SER A 85 -0.33 -17.29 -25.27
C SER A 85 -0.79 -16.32 -24.18
N PHE A 86 -0.11 -15.18 -24.04
CA PHE A 86 -0.49 -14.19 -23.02
C PHE A 86 -1.92 -13.67 -23.22
N GLN A 87 -2.37 -13.58 -24.47
CA GLN A 87 -3.74 -13.13 -24.80
C GLN A 87 -4.78 -14.16 -24.34
N GLN A 88 -4.62 -15.43 -24.66
CA GLN A 88 -5.49 -16.52 -24.19
C GLN A 88 -5.50 -16.63 -22.67
N PHE A 89 -4.32 -16.58 -22.04
CA PHE A 89 -4.22 -16.58 -20.59
C PHE A 89 -4.99 -15.42 -19.97
N LYS A 90 -4.88 -14.20 -20.51
CA LYS A 90 -5.59 -13.00 -20.03
C LYS A 90 -7.11 -13.16 -20.16
N GLU A 91 -7.60 -13.72 -21.25
CA GLU A 91 -9.02 -13.99 -21.47
C GLU A 91 -9.54 -15.05 -20.48
N ASP A 92 -8.84 -16.15 -20.31
CA ASP A 92 -9.22 -17.25 -19.42
C ASP A 92 -9.26 -16.86 -17.93
N VAL A 93 -8.43 -15.92 -17.52
CA VAL A 93 -8.43 -15.42 -16.13
C VAL A 93 -9.39 -14.28 -15.87
N GLN A 94 -10.05 -13.74 -16.89
CA GLN A 94 -10.95 -12.60 -16.76
C GLN A 94 -12.08 -12.89 -15.76
N SER A 95 -12.71 -14.06 -15.83
CA SER A 95 -13.76 -14.47 -14.89
C SER A 95 -13.24 -14.61 -13.46
N ILE A 96 -12.03 -15.17 -13.30
CA ILE A 96 -11.38 -15.32 -11.97
C ILE A 96 -11.07 -13.95 -11.38
N THR A 97 -10.47 -13.05 -12.17
CA THR A 97 -10.08 -11.71 -11.70
C THR A 97 -11.30 -10.86 -11.37
N SER A 98 -12.35 -10.90 -12.19
CA SER A 98 -13.62 -10.25 -11.91
C SER A 98 -14.25 -10.77 -10.62
N HIS A 99 -14.27 -12.09 -10.41
CA HIS A 99 -14.81 -12.70 -9.21
C HIS A 99 -14.04 -12.29 -7.92
N HIS A 100 -12.70 -12.33 -7.96
CA HIS A 100 -11.88 -11.92 -6.81
C HIS A 100 -11.90 -10.42 -6.53
N VAL A 101 -12.00 -9.57 -7.56
CA VAL A 101 -11.89 -8.12 -7.42
C VAL A 101 -13.26 -7.44 -7.32
N GLU A 102 -14.21 -7.82 -8.17
CA GLU A 102 -15.50 -7.13 -8.23
C GLU A 102 -16.50 -7.68 -7.21
N HIS A 103 -16.55 -9.00 -7.01
CA HIS A 103 -17.52 -9.61 -6.12
C HIS A 103 -16.98 -9.81 -4.69
N TRP A 104 -15.90 -10.58 -4.55
CA TRP A 104 -15.40 -10.93 -3.22
C TRP A 104 -14.77 -9.74 -2.50
N LEU A 105 -13.89 -8.97 -3.19
CA LEU A 105 -13.25 -7.83 -2.56
C LEU A 105 -14.26 -6.76 -2.15
N ARG A 106 -15.34 -6.58 -2.92
CA ARG A 106 -16.43 -5.67 -2.55
C ARG A 106 -17.16 -6.16 -1.30
N THR A 107 -17.54 -7.44 -1.25
CA THR A 107 -18.20 -8.02 -0.07
C THR A 107 -17.31 -7.93 1.18
N GLU A 108 -16.02 -8.20 1.02
CA GLU A 108 -15.03 -8.08 2.10
C GLU A 108 -14.87 -6.62 2.53
N TYR A 109 -14.83 -5.68 1.59
CA TYR A 109 -14.75 -4.25 1.86
C TYR A 109 -15.94 -3.76 2.68
N ASP A 110 -17.17 -4.05 2.22
CA ASP A 110 -18.39 -3.64 2.91
C ASP A 110 -18.49 -4.29 4.31
N THR A 111 -18.08 -5.57 4.42
CA THR A 111 -18.04 -6.29 5.70
C THR A 111 -16.95 -5.73 6.63
N ALA A 112 -15.79 -5.34 6.09
CA ALA A 112 -14.73 -4.72 6.86
C ALA A 112 -15.17 -3.36 7.45
N ILE A 113 -15.88 -2.54 6.68
CA ILE A 113 -16.47 -1.28 7.18
C ILE A 113 -17.39 -1.59 8.37
N LYS A 114 -18.35 -2.52 8.19
CA LYS A 114 -19.33 -2.84 9.23
C LYS A 114 -18.69 -3.39 10.51
N ARG A 115 -17.74 -4.32 10.37
CA ARG A 115 -17.04 -4.90 11.52
C ARG A 115 -16.12 -3.90 12.22
N ALA A 116 -15.49 -3.01 11.46
CA ALA A 116 -14.68 -1.91 12.01
C ALA A 116 -15.56 -0.91 12.77
N GLN A 117 -16.70 -0.52 12.20
CA GLN A 117 -17.68 0.34 12.87
C GLN A 117 -18.17 -0.31 14.17
N GLN A 118 -18.60 -1.55 14.12
CA GLN A 118 -19.05 -2.27 15.34
C GLN A 118 -17.93 -2.39 16.39
N ALA A 119 -16.66 -2.50 15.96
CA ALA A 119 -15.54 -2.51 16.89
C ALA A 119 -15.37 -1.14 17.58
N ALA A 120 -15.48 -0.05 16.83
CA ALA A 120 -15.42 1.32 17.36
C ALA A 120 -16.57 1.58 18.33
N ASP A 121 -17.81 1.21 17.94
CA ASP A 121 -19.00 1.36 18.75
C ASP A 121 -18.88 0.57 20.05
N MET A 122 -18.43 -0.69 19.99
CA MET A 122 -18.23 -1.54 21.18
C MET A 122 -17.15 -1.00 22.13
N MET A 123 -16.13 -0.32 21.63
CA MET A 123 -15.14 0.34 22.50
C MET A 123 -15.78 1.52 23.22
N GLN A 124 -16.57 2.33 22.53
CA GLN A 124 -17.30 3.46 23.11
C GLN A 124 -18.36 2.95 24.13
N TYR A 125 -19.17 1.97 23.77
CA TYR A 125 -20.22 1.43 24.66
C TYR A 125 -19.64 0.88 25.97
N ARG A 126 -18.46 0.25 25.92
CA ARG A 126 -17.78 -0.20 27.15
C ARG A 126 -17.27 0.96 28.00
N ALA A 127 -16.88 2.06 27.39
CA ALA A 127 -16.49 3.26 28.15
C ALA A 127 -17.67 3.96 28.84
N GLU A 128 -18.89 3.76 28.32
CA GLU A 128 -20.13 4.35 28.83
C GLU A 128 -20.98 3.33 29.65
N ALA A 129 -20.46 2.15 29.93
CA ALA A 129 -21.21 1.02 30.53
C ALA A 129 -21.70 1.26 31.97
N ASP A 130 -21.15 2.24 32.67
CA ASP A 130 -21.62 2.70 33.97
C ASP A 130 -22.99 3.40 33.90
N VAL A 131 -23.33 3.99 32.76
CA VAL A 131 -24.61 4.66 32.50
C VAL A 131 -25.53 3.80 31.61
N LEU A 132 -24.99 3.12 30.61
CA LEU A 132 -25.70 2.30 29.62
C LEU A 132 -25.16 0.86 29.63
N PRO A 133 -25.51 0.05 30.65
CA PRO A 133 -24.87 -1.24 30.90
C PRO A 133 -25.30 -2.36 29.93
N ASN A 134 -26.28 -2.12 29.07
CA ASN A 134 -26.88 -3.13 28.22
C ASN A 134 -26.87 -2.70 26.75
N LEU A 135 -26.96 -3.68 25.85
CA LEU A 135 -27.04 -3.46 24.40
C LEU A 135 -28.31 -4.09 23.84
N GLU A 136 -29.06 -3.30 23.06
CA GLU A 136 -30.22 -3.74 22.31
C GLU A 136 -29.80 -4.08 20.87
N TRP A 137 -30.20 -5.26 20.36
CA TRP A 137 -29.99 -5.62 18.97
C TRP A 137 -30.99 -4.89 18.07
N MET A 138 -30.47 -4.03 17.19
CA MET A 138 -31.28 -3.23 16.30
C MET A 138 -31.56 -3.96 14.98
N PRO A 139 -32.77 -3.77 14.39
CA PRO A 139 -33.13 -4.35 13.12
C PRO A 139 -32.16 -4.01 11.98
N SER A 140 -32.03 -4.95 11.06
CA SER A 140 -31.23 -4.74 9.85
C SER A 140 -31.88 -3.71 8.91
N THR A 141 -31.06 -2.85 8.32
CA THR A 141 -31.44 -1.93 7.25
C THR A 141 -31.38 -2.56 5.86
N ALA A 142 -31.01 -3.84 5.74
CA ALA A 142 -30.96 -4.55 4.48
C ALA A 142 -32.35 -4.78 3.90
N MET A 143 -32.50 -4.71 2.56
CA MET A 143 -33.76 -5.02 1.87
C MET A 143 -34.28 -6.46 2.14
N LYS A 144 -33.37 -7.39 2.37
CA LYS A 144 -33.68 -8.77 2.75
C LYS A 144 -32.89 -9.13 4.00
N PRO A 145 -33.40 -8.84 5.20
CA PRO A 145 -32.77 -9.22 6.45
C PRO A 145 -32.62 -10.75 6.56
N ARG A 146 -31.61 -11.19 7.31
CA ARG A 146 -31.42 -12.62 7.61
C ARG A 146 -32.40 -13.06 8.67
N GLU A 147 -33.14 -14.14 8.41
CA GLU A 147 -34.12 -14.69 9.33
C GLU A 147 -33.50 -15.03 10.69
N GLU A 148 -32.28 -15.56 10.70
CA GLU A 148 -31.57 -15.91 11.92
C GLU A 148 -31.28 -14.69 12.80
N HIS A 149 -30.99 -13.53 12.21
CA HIS A 149 -30.75 -12.29 12.95
C HIS A 149 -32.04 -11.60 13.38
N MET A 150 -33.18 -11.86 12.71
CA MET A 150 -34.47 -11.29 13.10
C MET A 150 -34.92 -11.82 14.47
N LEU A 151 -34.41 -12.99 14.90
CA LEU A 151 -34.68 -13.54 16.23
C LEU A 151 -34.10 -12.67 17.35
N PHE A 152 -33.08 -11.88 17.07
CA PHE A 152 -32.40 -11.02 18.05
C PHE A 152 -33.00 -9.63 18.15
N TYR A 153 -33.83 -9.21 17.19
CA TYR A 153 -34.34 -7.85 17.14
C TYR A 153 -35.05 -7.43 18.42
N HIS A 154 -34.63 -6.29 18.98
CA HIS A 154 -35.14 -5.71 20.23
C HIS A 154 -34.87 -6.54 21.48
N HIS A 155 -34.09 -7.61 21.37
CA HIS A 155 -33.58 -8.29 22.55
C HIS A 155 -32.39 -7.53 23.14
N ILE A 156 -32.28 -7.55 24.46
CA ILE A 156 -31.29 -6.81 25.22
C ILE A 156 -30.45 -7.81 26.04
N TRP A 157 -29.12 -7.67 25.96
CA TRP A 157 -28.13 -8.36 26.76
C TRP A 157 -27.24 -7.39 27.50
N ALA A 158 -26.69 -7.79 28.64
CA ALA A 158 -25.64 -7.06 29.28
C ALA A 158 -24.43 -6.91 28.34
N ILE A 159 -23.71 -5.79 28.41
CA ILE A 159 -22.57 -5.51 27.51
C ILE A 159 -21.46 -6.54 27.61
N ASP A 160 -21.31 -7.19 28.78
CA ASP A 160 -20.31 -8.25 29.02
C ASP A 160 -20.86 -9.65 28.85
N ASP A 161 -22.09 -9.81 28.36
CA ASP A 161 -22.70 -11.12 28.15
C ASP A 161 -21.86 -11.97 27.18
N PRO A 162 -21.62 -13.28 27.50
CA PRO A 162 -20.92 -14.21 26.60
C PRO A 162 -21.54 -14.36 25.22
N PHE A 163 -22.82 -14.03 25.05
CA PHE A 163 -23.50 -13.96 23.77
C PHE A 163 -22.72 -13.14 22.72
N TRP A 164 -22.16 -12.01 23.12
CA TRP A 164 -21.38 -11.12 22.23
C TRP A 164 -20.05 -11.71 21.74
N GLN A 165 -19.58 -12.80 22.31
CA GLN A 165 -18.40 -13.51 21.80
C GLN A 165 -18.73 -14.35 20.56
N GLN A 166 -19.98 -14.77 20.42
CA GLN A 166 -20.43 -15.64 19.34
C GLN A 166 -21.32 -14.91 18.32
N HIS A 167 -22.14 -13.96 18.78
CA HIS A 167 -23.11 -13.27 17.96
C HIS A 167 -22.95 -11.75 18.09
N LYS A 168 -22.84 -11.07 16.96
CA LYS A 168 -22.85 -9.62 16.87
C LYS A 168 -23.18 -9.16 15.44
N PRO A 169 -23.64 -7.93 15.24
CA PRO A 169 -23.76 -7.38 13.92
C PRO A 169 -22.42 -7.48 13.16
N GLY A 170 -22.46 -8.00 11.93
CA GLY A 170 -21.26 -8.26 11.12
C GLY A 170 -20.64 -9.66 11.28
N ASP A 171 -21.27 -10.60 12.02
CA ASP A 171 -20.84 -11.99 12.10
C ASP A 171 -21.31 -12.87 10.90
N GLN A 172 -22.10 -12.27 10.02
CA GLN A 172 -22.54 -12.87 8.76
C GLN A 172 -22.21 -11.93 7.59
N TRP A 173 -21.79 -12.48 6.46
CA TRP A 173 -21.48 -11.71 5.26
C TRP A 173 -22.66 -10.85 4.80
N GLY A 174 -22.44 -9.53 4.63
CA GLY A 174 -23.47 -8.59 4.22
C GLY A 174 -24.52 -8.25 5.30
N CYS A 175 -24.25 -8.55 6.57
CA CYS A 175 -25.09 -8.14 7.69
C CYS A 175 -25.14 -6.60 7.81
N GLN A 176 -26.36 -6.06 7.99
CA GLN A 176 -26.61 -4.63 8.19
C GLN A 176 -27.42 -4.37 9.48
N CYS A 177 -27.31 -5.27 10.45
CA CYS A 177 -27.83 -5.06 11.80
C CYS A 177 -26.93 -4.05 12.56
N ASP A 178 -27.46 -3.55 13.68
CA ASP A 178 -26.70 -2.65 14.56
C ASP A 178 -26.95 -2.98 16.04
N LEU A 179 -26.25 -2.27 16.94
CA LEU A 179 -26.47 -2.31 18.37
C LEU A 179 -26.80 -0.88 18.87
N ALA A 180 -27.61 -0.78 19.90
CA ALA A 180 -27.85 0.44 20.61
C ALA A 180 -27.58 0.25 22.12
N PRO A 181 -26.73 1.08 22.75
CA PRO A 181 -26.53 1.04 24.19
C PRO A 181 -27.79 1.54 24.90
N THR A 182 -28.12 0.93 26.03
CA THR A 182 -29.37 1.21 26.76
C THR A 182 -29.24 0.96 28.25
N ASP A 183 -30.04 1.67 29.05
CA ASP A 183 -30.28 1.45 30.48
C ASP A 183 -31.48 0.52 30.75
N LYS A 184 -32.23 0.15 29.68
CA LYS A 184 -33.36 -0.80 29.81
C LYS A 184 -32.88 -2.15 30.36
N PRO A 185 -33.73 -2.87 31.14
CA PRO A 185 -33.36 -4.16 31.69
C PRO A 185 -33.14 -5.21 30.58
N VAL A 186 -32.25 -6.16 30.87
CA VAL A 186 -32.03 -7.35 30.02
C VAL A 186 -33.37 -8.07 29.80
N THR A 187 -33.64 -8.45 28.54
CA THR A 187 -34.85 -9.18 28.16
C THR A 187 -34.75 -10.67 28.56
N ASP A 188 -35.87 -11.39 28.55
CA ASP A 188 -35.83 -12.85 28.63
C ASP A 188 -35.29 -13.42 27.31
N ASN A 189 -34.05 -13.90 27.35
CA ASN A 189 -33.30 -14.44 26.20
C ASN A 189 -33.21 -15.98 26.29
N SER A 190 -33.95 -16.64 27.22
CA SER A 190 -33.83 -18.07 27.46
C SER A 190 -34.18 -18.95 26.25
N GLY A 191 -35.04 -18.46 25.34
CA GLY A 191 -35.37 -19.10 24.08
C GLY A 191 -34.34 -18.90 22.94
N LEU A 192 -33.35 -18.04 23.15
CA LEU A 192 -32.37 -17.65 22.14
C LEU A 192 -30.99 -18.28 22.37
N GLY A 193 -30.88 -19.21 23.30
CA GLY A 193 -29.65 -19.96 23.57
C GLY A 193 -29.61 -21.29 22.84
N GLY A 194 -28.43 -21.68 22.36
CA GLY A 194 -28.12 -23.03 21.95
C GLY A 194 -28.05 -23.28 20.44
N GLN A 195 -28.23 -24.53 20.05
CA GLN A 195 -27.92 -25.11 18.74
C GLN A 195 -28.73 -24.56 17.54
N THR A 196 -29.75 -23.76 17.78
CA THR A 196 -30.67 -23.22 16.75
C THR A 196 -30.14 -21.90 16.13
N LEU A 197 -29.15 -21.30 16.74
CA LEU A 197 -28.62 -20.04 16.25
C LEU A 197 -27.55 -20.26 15.15
N ALA A 198 -27.64 -19.49 14.09
CA ALA A 198 -26.63 -19.51 13.04
C ALA A 198 -25.25 -19.15 13.63
N LYS A 199 -24.27 -20.03 13.41
CA LYS A 199 -22.88 -19.73 13.76
C LYS A 199 -22.37 -18.59 12.90
N PRO A 200 -21.39 -17.78 13.39
CA PRO A 200 -20.70 -16.81 12.55
C PRO A 200 -20.20 -17.44 11.25
N SER A 201 -20.27 -16.68 10.16
CA SER A 201 -19.68 -17.12 8.89
C SER A 201 -18.18 -17.32 9.04
N ALA A 202 -17.62 -18.29 8.32
CA ALA A 202 -16.18 -18.51 8.29
C ALA A 202 -15.45 -17.20 7.90
N GLY A 203 -14.46 -16.82 8.68
CA GLY A 203 -13.77 -15.55 8.57
C GLY A 203 -14.35 -14.39 9.38
N LEU A 204 -15.49 -14.60 10.06
CA LEU A 204 -16.16 -13.53 10.82
C LEU A 204 -16.32 -13.86 12.32
N VAL A 205 -15.61 -14.86 12.80
CA VAL A 205 -15.58 -15.23 14.20
C VAL A 205 -14.83 -14.20 15.05
N GLY A 206 -15.24 -14.02 16.29
CA GLY A 206 -14.54 -13.19 17.28
C GLY A 206 -14.93 -11.71 17.27
N ASP A 207 -14.34 -10.98 18.20
CA ASP A 207 -14.60 -9.56 18.47
C ASP A 207 -13.45 -8.67 18.03
N PRO A 208 -13.58 -7.94 16.90
CA PRO A 208 -12.54 -7.06 16.43
C PRO A 208 -12.15 -5.94 17.41
N SER A 209 -13.08 -5.50 18.28
CA SER A 209 -12.80 -4.46 19.29
C SER A 209 -11.81 -4.92 20.38
N ARG A 210 -11.64 -6.24 20.55
CA ARG A 210 -10.70 -6.85 21.51
C ARG A 210 -9.45 -7.37 20.85
N THR A 211 -9.56 -7.87 19.62
CA THR A 211 -8.47 -8.57 18.94
C THR A 211 -7.76 -7.75 17.87
N GLY A 212 -8.37 -6.67 17.39
CA GLY A 212 -7.92 -5.96 16.21
C GLY A 212 -7.95 -6.81 14.93
N ILE A 213 -8.74 -7.89 14.89
CA ILE A 213 -8.84 -8.82 13.76
C ILE A 213 -10.21 -8.65 13.10
N ILE A 214 -10.21 -8.07 11.89
CA ILE A 214 -11.45 -7.88 11.10
C ILE A 214 -11.94 -9.21 10.53
N PHE A 215 -11.05 -10.03 9.98
CA PHE A 215 -11.35 -11.33 9.41
C PHE A 215 -10.59 -12.41 10.19
N SER A 216 -11.29 -13.36 10.80
CA SER A 216 -10.66 -14.44 11.55
C SER A 216 -9.94 -15.45 10.65
N ASP A 217 -8.99 -16.20 11.19
CA ASP A 217 -8.13 -17.11 10.42
C ASP A 217 -8.78 -18.45 10.05
N ASP A 218 -10.08 -18.62 10.34
CA ASP A 218 -10.95 -19.67 9.79
C ASP A 218 -11.54 -19.29 8.41
N HIS A 219 -11.24 -18.08 7.90
CA HIS A 219 -11.63 -17.66 6.56
C HIS A 219 -11.02 -18.59 5.50
N PRO A 220 -11.75 -18.92 4.40
CA PRO A 220 -11.30 -19.85 3.35
C PRO A 220 -9.97 -19.56 2.68
N TYR A 221 -9.42 -18.34 2.83
CA TYR A 221 -8.08 -18.02 2.32
C TYR A 221 -6.97 -18.59 3.21
N PHE A 222 -7.23 -18.75 4.49
CA PHE A 222 -6.27 -19.28 5.45
C PHE A 222 -6.16 -20.81 5.37
N PRO A 223 -5.01 -21.38 5.71
CA PRO A 223 -4.85 -22.84 5.76
C PRO A 223 -5.64 -23.45 6.93
N ASN A 224 -6.14 -24.64 6.77
CA ASN A 224 -6.81 -25.36 7.87
C ASN A 224 -5.85 -25.73 9.01
N SER A 225 -4.55 -25.84 8.72
CA SER A 225 -3.50 -26.14 9.70
C SER A 225 -2.17 -25.56 9.27
N CYS A 226 -1.24 -25.42 10.22
CA CYS A 226 0.15 -25.01 9.92
C CYS A 226 0.87 -25.97 8.98
N GLY A 227 0.52 -27.27 8.98
CA GLY A 227 1.08 -28.27 8.05
C GLY A 227 0.70 -28.01 6.60
N ASN A 228 -0.46 -27.43 6.35
CA ASN A 228 -0.96 -27.09 5.01
C ASN A 228 -0.66 -25.64 4.61
N CYS A 229 0.02 -24.88 5.48
CA CYS A 229 0.31 -23.47 5.21
C CYS A 229 1.37 -23.33 4.11
N VAL A 230 1.06 -22.52 3.11
CA VAL A 230 1.96 -22.25 1.97
C VAL A 230 3.27 -21.59 2.40
N PHE A 231 3.23 -20.74 3.43
CA PHE A 231 4.40 -20.06 3.99
C PHE A 231 5.23 -20.97 4.91
N ASN A 232 4.76 -22.19 5.19
CA ASN A 232 5.46 -23.19 5.99
C ASN A 232 6.18 -24.29 5.17
N LYS A 233 6.02 -24.30 3.85
CA LYS A 233 6.60 -25.34 3.00
C LYS A 233 8.12 -25.35 3.04
N GLY A 234 8.70 -26.53 3.32
CA GLY A 234 10.15 -26.79 3.30
C GLY A 234 10.80 -27.03 4.65
N GLN A 235 10.07 -26.98 5.76
CA GLN A 235 10.54 -27.47 7.05
C GLN A 235 9.70 -28.67 7.49
N LEU A 236 10.34 -29.82 7.68
CA LEU A 236 9.78 -30.94 8.41
C LEU A 236 9.52 -30.45 9.85
N SER A 237 8.34 -29.93 10.13
CA SER A 237 7.97 -29.59 11.49
C SER A 237 7.53 -30.88 12.19
N LEU A 238 8.42 -31.45 12.99
CA LEU A 238 8.08 -32.52 13.93
C LEU A 238 7.11 -32.06 15.04
N PHE A 239 6.73 -30.79 15.05
CA PHE A 239 5.85 -30.15 16.02
C PHE A 239 4.61 -29.57 15.33
N THR A 240 3.74 -30.44 14.80
CA THR A 240 2.53 -30.04 14.06
C THR A 240 1.33 -29.71 14.96
N ASN A 241 1.47 -29.77 16.30
CA ASN A 241 0.40 -29.53 17.26
C ASN A 241 0.48 -28.16 17.95
N LYS A 242 1.05 -27.15 17.34
CA LYS A 242 0.88 -25.79 17.82
C LYS A 242 -0.46 -25.27 17.36
N ASP A 243 -1.23 -24.67 18.26
CA ASP A 243 -2.45 -23.97 17.91
C ASP A 243 -2.16 -23.00 16.75
N LYS A 244 -3.01 -23.04 15.75
CA LYS A 244 -2.91 -22.20 14.56
C LYS A 244 -3.12 -20.75 14.98
N ASP A 245 -2.11 -19.92 14.78
CA ASP A 245 -2.17 -18.46 14.93
C ASP A 245 -1.50 -17.82 13.74
N CYS A 246 -2.28 -17.52 12.69
CA CYS A 246 -1.75 -16.95 11.47
C CYS A 246 -1.34 -15.49 11.62
N TYR A 247 -1.97 -14.74 12.54
CA TYR A 247 -1.73 -13.32 12.75
C TYR A 247 -0.42 -13.01 13.47
N GLN A 248 0.05 -13.95 14.31
CA GLN A 248 1.35 -13.83 14.99
C GLN A 248 2.45 -14.68 14.33
N CYS A 249 2.21 -15.18 13.10
CA CYS A 249 3.12 -16.10 12.44
C CYS A 249 4.31 -15.38 11.78
N ALA A 250 5.50 -15.55 12.34
CA ALA A 250 6.73 -14.98 11.78
C ALA A 250 7.05 -15.43 10.33
N LYS A 251 6.48 -16.54 9.86
CA LYS A 251 6.68 -17.02 8.48
C LYS A 251 5.82 -16.22 7.50
N VAL A 252 4.60 -15.87 7.89
CA VAL A 252 3.73 -14.98 7.13
C VAL A 252 4.37 -13.60 7.01
N ASN A 253 4.83 -13.02 8.12
CA ASN A 253 5.47 -11.71 8.12
C ASN A 253 6.73 -11.69 7.23
N ARG A 254 7.56 -12.74 7.26
CA ARG A 254 8.72 -12.86 6.35
C ARG A 254 8.32 -12.94 4.88
N ALA A 255 7.20 -13.59 4.54
CA ALA A 255 6.71 -13.65 3.16
C ALA A 255 6.21 -12.27 2.69
N ILE A 256 5.53 -11.53 3.56
CA ILE A 256 5.09 -10.15 3.33
C ILE A 256 6.30 -9.24 3.08
N ASP A 257 7.30 -9.25 3.95
CA ASP A 257 8.52 -8.45 3.82
C ASP A 257 9.29 -8.76 2.54
N LYS A 258 9.39 -10.05 2.18
CA LYS A 258 9.99 -10.49 0.91
C LYS A 258 9.24 -9.93 -0.28
N ALA A 259 7.91 -10.00 -0.29
CA ALA A 259 7.08 -9.52 -1.39
C ALA A 259 7.22 -7.99 -1.57
N ARG A 260 7.18 -7.23 -0.48
CA ARG A 260 7.42 -5.78 -0.50
C ARG A 260 8.80 -5.44 -1.07
N LYS A 261 9.84 -6.12 -0.60
CA LYS A 261 11.20 -5.88 -1.09
C LYS A 261 11.32 -6.13 -2.60
N ILE A 262 10.70 -7.18 -3.12
CA ILE A 262 10.68 -7.49 -4.55
C ILE A 262 9.89 -6.42 -5.33
N ALA A 263 8.73 -5.98 -4.83
CA ALA A 263 7.94 -4.92 -5.44
C ALA A 263 8.73 -3.62 -5.55
N HIS A 264 9.44 -3.22 -4.50
CA HIS A 264 10.28 -2.03 -4.53
C HIS A 264 11.48 -2.15 -5.48
N GLN A 265 12.06 -3.35 -5.64
CA GLN A 265 13.13 -3.59 -6.62
C GLN A 265 12.61 -3.45 -8.06
N ALA A 266 11.46 -4.07 -8.39
CA ALA A 266 10.85 -3.92 -9.72
C ALA A 266 10.50 -2.45 -10.03
N THR A 267 10.02 -1.69 -9.04
CA THR A 267 9.77 -0.24 -9.20
C THR A 267 11.06 0.53 -9.49
N ALA A 268 12.18 0.16 -8.88
CA ALA A 268 13.48 0.80 -9.17
C ALA A 268 13.96 0.51 -10.60
N GLU A 269 13.80 -0.71 -11.09
CA GLU A 269 14.14 -1.09 -12.48
C GLU A 269 13.27 -0.33 -13.51
N GLU A 270 11.98 -0.18 -13.24
CA GLU A 270 11.07 0.59 -14.10
C GLU A 270 11.41 2.08 -14.10
N LEU A 271 11.77 2.63 -12.96
CA LEU A 271 12.23 4.01 -12.87
C LEU A 271 13.55 4.21 -13.64
N ASP A 272 14.48 3.26 -13.54
CA ASP A 272 15.73 3.30 -14.30
C ASP A 272 15.49 3.22 -15.82
N ALA A 273 14.53 2.39 -16.27
CA ALA A 273 14.12 2.34 -17.67
C ALA A 273 13.53 3.68 -18.15
N ALA A 274 12.61 4.25 -17.38
CA ALA A 274 12.01 5.56 -17.68
C ALA A 274 13.06 6.68 -17.68
N TYR A 275 14.02 6.64 -16.76
CA TYR A 275 15.13 7.62 -16.74
C TYR A 275 16.06 7.50 -17.93
N ASN A 276 16.33 6.28 -18.39
CA ASN A 276 17.12 6.04 -19.59
C ASN A 276 16.39 6.56 -20.85
N GLU A 277 15.07 6.38 -20.91
CA GLU A 277 14.24 6.91 -22.01
C GLU A 277 14.26 8.44 -22.05
N ILE A 278 14.01 9.12 -20.93
CA ILE A 278 14.08 10.59 -20.85
C ILE A 278 15.49 11.09 -21.22
N ARG A 279 16.54 10.39 -20.76
CA ARG A 279 17.90 10.73 -21.13
C ARG A 279 18.15 10.57 -22.63
N ALA A 280 17.63 9.52 -23.25
CA ALA A 280 17.74 9.31 -24.69
C ALA A 280 17.02 10.44 -25.46
N GLN A 281 15.85 10.88 -25.00
CA GLN A 281 15.12 12.01 -25.56
C GLN A 281 15.96 13.31 -25.49
N ILE A 282 16.51 13.63 -24.30
CA ILE A 282 17.37 14.82 -24.16
C ILE A 282 18.58 14.78 -25.11
N ILE A 283 19.24 13.63 -25.24
CA ILE A 283 20.40 13.45 -26.11
C ILE A 283 20.01 13.56 -27.59
N ALA A 284 18.83 13.12 -27.97
CA ALA A 284 18.32 13.19 -29.34
C ALA A 284 17.90 14.62 -29.73
N GLU A 285 17.35 15.38 -28.77
CA GLU A 285 16.80 16.73 -29.01
C GLU A 285 17.87 17.83 -28.90
N PHE A 286 18.88 17.64 -28.02
CA PHE A 286 19.87 18.67 -27.71
C PHE A 286 21.28 18.20 -28.01
N ASP A 287 22.05 19.06 -28.68
CA ASP A 287 23.49 18.84 -28.81
C ASP A 287 24.17 18.98 -27.43
N THR A 288 24.66 17.84 -26.91
CA THR A 288 25.28 17.78 -25.58
C THR A 288 26.63 18.56 -25.46
N ASN A 289 27.16 19.04 -26.55
CA ASN A 289 28.37 19.87 -26.61
C ASN A 289 28.05 21.37 -26.72
N SER A 290 26.82 21.71 -27.05
CA SER A 290 26.37 23.10 -27.19
C SER A 290 25.80 23.65 -25.88
N PHE A 291 25.62 24.98 -25.83
CA PHE A 291 25.02 25.67 -24.70
C PHE A 291 23.61 26.14 -25.04
N ILE A 292 22.69 25.88 -24.11
CA ILE A 292 21.33 26.41 -24.12
C ILE A 292 21.38 27.75 -23.38
N PRO A 293 20.88 28.86 -23.93
CA PRO A 293 20.80 30.13 -23.21
C PRO A 293 19.72 30.01 -22.09
N ILE A 294 20.08 30.45 -20.90
CA ILE A 294 19.19 30.50 -19.74
C ILE A 294 19.16 31.91 -19.14
N PRO A 295 18.10 32.28 -18.41
CA PRO A 295 18.00 33.61 -17.81
C PRO A 295 19.13 33.88 -16.81
N VAL A 296 19.61 35.14 -16.80
CA VAL A 296 20.62 35.64 -15.87
C VAL A 296 19.91 36.41 -14.77
N GLY A 297 19.81 35.80 -13.56
CA GLY A 297 19.14 36.42 -12.42
C GLY A 297 20.07 37.29 -11.57
N ASP A 298 21.38 36.93 -11.48
CA ASP A 298 22.40 37.67 -10.73
C ASP A 298 23.80 37.47 -11.33
N SER A 299 24.82 38.03 -10.68
CA SER A 299 26.22 37.99 -11.16
C SER A 299 26.85 36.57 -11.15
N HIS A 300 26.21 35.58 -10.51
CA HIS A 300 26.67 34.21 -10.45
C HIS A 300 26.04 33.32 -11.52
N CYS A 301 25.00 33.81 -12.20
CA CYS A 301 24.38 33.12 -13.32
C CYS A 301 25.29 33.25 -14.58
N THR A 302 25.59 32.15 -15.22
CA THR A 302 26.44 32.13 -16.41
C THR A 302 25.68 32.40 -17.70
N GLY A 303 24.35 32.31 -17.69
CA GLY A 303 23.50 32.42 -18.87
C GLY A 303 23.63 31.26 -19.85
N LYS A 304 24.34 30.18 -19.49
CA LYS A 304 24.68 29.05 -20.37
C LYS A 304 24.50 27.71 -19.67
N LEU A 305 23.51 26.94 -20.08
CA LEU A 305 23.28 25.58 -19.61
C LEU A 305 23.86 24.57 -20.60
N GLN A 306 24.63 23.60 -20.11
CA GLN A 306 25.13 22.47 -20.90
C GLN A 306 24.53 21.14 -20.40
N LEU A 307 23.85 20.44 -21.29
CA LEU A 307 23.26 19.13 -21.01
C LEU A 307 24.23 17.99 -21.34
N ASN A 308 25.45 18.05 -20.82
CA ASN A 308 26.45 17.04 -21.12
C ASN A 308 26.12 15.69 -20.51
N ASN A 309 26.49 14.61 -21.19
CA ASN A 309 26.15 13.24 -20.85
C ASN A 309 26.51 12.83 -19.41
N PRO A 310 27.68 13.19 -18.82
CA PRO A 310 27.98 12.89 -17.42
C PRO A 310 27.07 13.61 -16.41
N SER A 311 26.67 14.86 -16.65
CA SER A 311 25.80 15.62 -15.77
C SER A 311 24.38 15.08 -15.82
N LEU A 312 23.87 14.77 -17.02
CA LEU A 312 22.56 14.11 -17.19
C LEU A 312 22.50 12.77 -16.48
N LYS A 313 23.52 11.91 -16.65
CA LYS A 313 23.57 10.63 -15.95
C LYS A 313 23.54 10.80 -14.42
N ARG A 314 24.20 11.79 -13.87
CA ARG A 314 24.16 12.08 -12.42
C ARG A 314 22.80 12.61 -11.98
N CYS A 315 22.26 13.61 -12.67
CA CYS A 315 20.99 14.24 -12.36
C CYS A 315 19.83 13.24 -12.45
N LEU A 316 19.76 12.47 -13.53
CA LEU A 316 18.68 11.51 -13.76
C LEU A 316 18.78 10.27 -12.86
N LYS A 317 19.98 9.84 -12.44
CA LYS A 317 20.18 8.71 -11.50
C LYS A 317 20.19 9.13 -10.03
N SER A 318 20.01 10.41 -9.71
CA SER A 318 20.01 10.87 -8.32
C SER A 318 18.71 10.49 -7.61
N TYR A 319 18.74 9.41 -6.84
CA TYR A 319 17.61 8.95 -6.00
C TYR A 319 17.45 9.76 -4.71
N LYS A 320 18.39 10.64 -4.37
CA LYS A 320 18.41 11.30 -3.06
C LYS A 320 17.27 12.30 -2.84
N HIS A 321 16.72 12.87 -3.89
CA HIS A 321 15.78 13.99 -3.77
C HIS A 321 14.39 13.72 -4.34
N THR A 322 14.24 12.89 -5.37
CA THR A 322 12.92 12.42 -5.85
C THR A 322 13.04 11.11 -6.62
N ARG A 323 12.16 10.17 -6.33
CA ARG A 323 11.95 8.95 -7.14
C ARG A 323 10.83 9.14 -8.17
N SER A 324 10.57 10.37 -8.58
CA SER A 324 9.47 10.70 -9.47
C SER A 324 9.94 10.83 -10.92
N VAL A 325 9.31 10.10 -11.82
CA VAL A 325 9.50 10.26 -13.27
C VAL A 325 9.20 11.70 -13.69
N GLN A 326 8.18 12.33 -13.08
CA GLN A 326 7.83 13.73 -13.35
C GLN A 326 9.00 14.70 -13.10
N SER A 327 9.82 14.46 -12.05
CA SER A 327 10.98 15.32 -11.80
C SER A 327 12.00 15.28 -12.94
N LYS A 328 12.10 14.15 -13.63
CA LYS A 328 13.02 13.95 -14.76
C LYS A 328 12.45 14.53 -16.05
N GLN A 329 11.14 14.38 -16.25
CA GLN A 329 10.42 15.05 -17.33
C GLN A 329 10.47 16.56 -17.19
N CYS A 330 10.40 17.10 -15.97
CA CYS A 330 10.58 18.53 -15.69
C CYS A 330 11.93 19.07 -16.21
N LEU A 331 13.02 18.31 -16.08
CA LEU A 331 14.32 18.73 -16.64
C LEU A 331 14.28 18.82 -18.17
N LEU A 332 13.62 17.88 -18.83
CA LEU A 332 13.46 17.89 -20.29
C LEU A 332 12.64 19.11 -20.73
N GLU A 333 11.51 19.37 -20.08
CA GLU A 333 10.66 20.53 -20.41
C GLU A 333 11.34 21.85 -20.10
N ALA A 334 12.08 21.96 -19.00
CA ALA A 334 12.87 23.14 -18.69
C ALA A 334 13.99 23.37 -19.72
N ALA A 335 14.52 22.31 -20.33
CA ALA A 335 15.49 22.45 -21.42
C ALA A 335 14.84 22.90 -22.76
N ARG A 336 13.57 22.51 -22.98
CA ARG A 336 12.76 22.95 -24.14
C ARG A 336 12.32 24.42 -24.03
N HIS A 337 12.07 24.86 -22.78
CA HIS A 337 11.54 26.17 -22.45
C HIS A 337 12.46 26.91 -21.46
N PRO A 338 13.74 27.09 -21.78
CA PRO A 338 14.73 27.66 -20.85
C PRO A 338 14.41 29.11 -20.45
N GLU A 339 13.67 29.84 -21.28
CA GLU A 339 13.21 31.21 -21.00
C GLU A 339 12.23 31.31 -19.83
N GLN A 340 11.60 30.21 -19.45
CA GLN A 340 10.64 30.15 -18.31
C GLN A 340 11.34 29.87 -16.97
N LEU A 341 12.64 29.58 -16.98
CA LEU A 341 13.41 29.39 -15.75
C LEU A 341 13.54 30.72 -14.99
N GLN A 342 13.18 30.70 -13.70
CA GLN A 342 13.29 31.85 -12.81
C GLN A 342 14.38 31.59 -11.78
N HIS A 343 15.47 32.38 -11.84
CA HIS A 343 16.55 32.24 -10.85
C HIS A 343 16.09 32.69 -9.47
N VAL A 344 16.29 31.83 -8.46
CA VAL A 344 15.85 32.10 -7.08
C VAL A 344 16.97 32.20 -6.08
N ARG A 345 18.10 31.50 -6.30
CA ARG A 345 19.20 31.50 -5.32
C ARG A 345 20.51 31.00 -5.89
N TRP A 346 21.58 31.66 -5.51
CA TRP A 346 22.95 31.15 -5.54
C TRP A 346 23.34 30.50 -4.21
N ALA A 347 24.15 29.46 -4.26
CA ALA A 347 24.77 28.80 -3.09
C ALA A 347 26.24 28.47 -3.42
N GLU A 348 27.18 28.91 -2.58
CA GLU A 348 28.60 28.59 -2.74
C GLU A 348 28.86 27.08 -2.53
N LEU A 349 29.93 26.57 -3.16
CA LEU A 349 30.31 25.17 -2.93
C LEU A 349 30.76 24.95 -1.49
N GLY A 350 30.03 24.05 -0.81
CA GLY A 350 30.25 23.74 0.60
C GLY A 350 29.33 24.47 1.57
N GLU A 351 28.48 25.38 1.09
CA GLU A 351 27.47 26.04 1.93
C GLU A 351 26.63 24.99 2.68
N GLY A 352 26.49 25.14 4.00
CA GLY A 352 25.73 24.23 4.86
C GLY A 352 26.41 22.85 5.09
N LYS A 353 27.70 22.71 4.72
CA LYS A 353 28.50 21.51 4.95
C LYS A 353 29.49 21.71 6.09
N ASN A 354 29.79 20.64 6.82
CA ASN A 354 30.82 20.65 7.84
C ASN A 354 32.17 20.31 7.20
N PRO A 355 33.13 21.24 7.10
CA PRO A 355 34.43 20.99 6.49
C PRO A 355 35.28 19.98 7.29
N ASN A 356 34.97 19.78 8.58
CA ASN A 356 35.64 18.80 9.42
C ASN A 356 35.03 17.38 9.34
N ASP A 357 33.88 17.22 8.68
CA ASP A 357 33.32 15.90 8.40
C ASP A 357 34.05 15.27 7.20
N PRO A 358 34.66 14.08 7.36
CA PRO A 358 35.43 13.43 6.30
C PRO A 358 34.60 13.15 5.04
N THR A 359 33.29 12.90 5.19
CA THR A 359 32.38 12.61 4.07
C THR A 359 32.07 13.88 3.29
N ASP A 360 31.79 14.98 3.99
CA ASP A 360 31.54 16.27 3.38
C ASP A 360 32.79 16.81 2.69
N ALA A 361 33.96 16.77 3.35
CA ALA A 361 35.26 17.17 2.77
C ALA A 361 35.57 16.35 1.50
N LYS A 362 35.40 15.04 1.51
CA LYS A 362 35.58 14.16 0.35
C LYS A 362 34.64 14.52 -0.82
N ASN A 363 33.37 14.83 -0.50
CA ASN A 363 32.39 15.21 -1.51
C ASN A 363 32.69 16.58 -2.13
N ILE A 364 33.10 17.56 -1.32
CA ILE A 364 33.53 18.88 -1.79
C ILE A 364 34.76 18.72 -2.69
N ALA A 365 35.78 17.99 -2.26
CA ALA A 365 37.00 17.77 -3.06
C ALA A 365 36.73 17.16 -4.44
N LYS A 366 35.81 16.18 -4.51
CA LYS A 366 35.37 15.59 -5.79
C LYS A 366 34.68 16.61 -6.71
N LYS A 367 33.95 17.57 -6.16
CA LYS A 367 33.28 18.63 -6.94
C LYS A 367 34.28 19.69 -7.41
N VAL A 368 35.20 20.12 -6.54
CA VAL A 368 36.29 21.00 -6.88
C VAL A 368 37.11 20.42 -8.04
N LYS A 369 37.44 19.12 -7.99
CA LYS A 369 38.17 18.44 -9.09
C LYS A 369 37.42 18.47 -10.42
N ARG A 370 36.07 18.56 -10.40
CA ARG A 370 35.24 18.73 -11.60
C ARG A 370 35.07 20.18 -12.02
N GLY A 371 35.63 21.13 -11.28
CA GLY A 371 35.55 22.57 -11.54
C GLY A 371 34.24 23.20 -11.06
N VAL A 372 33.50 22.56 -10.16
CA VAL A 372 32.28 23.13 -9.57
C VAL A 372 32.68 24.23 -8.58
N ILE A 373 32.07 25.40 -8.70
CA ILE A 373 32.29 26.55 -7.81
C ILE A 373 31.07 26.85 -6.92
N GLY A 374 29.88 26.39 -7.31
CA GLY A 374 28.63 26.60 -6.57
C GLY A 374 27.45 26.07 -7.33
N TYR A 375 26.27 26.54 -6.93
CA TYR A 375 24.98 26.06 -7.44
C TYR A 375 24.04 27.24 -7.68
N ASN A 376 23.42 27.29 -8.85
CA ASN A 376 22.22 28.08 -9.08
C ASN A 376 20.97 27.26 -8.96
N ARG A 377 19.91 27.84 -8.41
CA ARG A 377 18.58 27.23 -8.30
C ARG A 377 17.60 28.05 -9.11
N TYR A 378 16.80 27.35 -9.90
CA TYR A 378 15.77 27.93 -10.76
C TYR A 378 14.43 27.31 -10.43
N GLU A 379 13.38 28.11 -10.35
CA GLU A 379 12.00 27.63 -10.34
C GLU A 379 11.50 27.45 -11.76
N PHE A 380 10.63 26.46 -11.94
CA PHE A 380 10.00 26.13 -13.21
C PHE A 380 8.64 25.49 -12.94
N GLU A 381 7.60 25.96 -13.64
CA GLU A 381 6.26 25.42 -13.55
C GLU A 381 6.08 24.24 -14.52
N PHE A 382 5.74 23.07 -14.00
CA PHE A 382 5.52 21.88 -14.81
C PHE A 382 4.42 20.99 -14.23
N ALA A 383 3.46 20.57 -15.06
CA ALA A 383 2.34 19.72 -14.70
C ALA A 383 1.51 20.25 -13.50
N GLY A 384 1.28 21.58 -13.46
CA GLY A 384 0.53 22.26 -12.41
C GLY A 384 1.23 22.33 -11.05
N LYS A 385 2.56 22.19 -11.04
CA LYS A 385 3.39 22.21 -9.82
C LYS A 385 4.64 23.04 -10.04
N THR A 386 5.12 23.68 -8.97
CA THR A 386 6.40 24.38 -8.97
C THR A 386 7.55 23.44 -8.62
N TRP A 387 8.58 23.43 -9.44
CA TRP A 387 9.78 22.62 -9.29
C TRP A 387 11.00 23.51 -9.13
N VAL A 388 11.98 23.05 -8.34
CA VAL A 388 13.31 23.68 -8.26
C VAL A 388 14.32 22.81 -8.97
N LEU A 389 14.96 23.38 -10.00
CA LEU A 389 16.09 22.80 -10.69
C LEU A 389 17.37 23.39 -10.12
N GLY A 390 18.27 22.54 -9.67
CA GLY A 390 19.59 22.91 -9.20
C GLY A 390 20.64 22.63 -10.28
N PHE A 391 21.41 23.63 -10.66
CA PHE A 391 22.50 23.52 -11.62
C PHE A 391 23.84 23.74 -10.93
N GLU A 392 24.83 22.87 -11.19
CA GLU A 392 26.24 23.10 -10.79
C GLU A 392 26.83 24.16 -11.69
N VAL A 393 27.37 25.21 -11.11
CA VAL A 393 28.14 26.25 -11.84
C VAL A 393 29.58 25.80 -11.98
N ILE A 394 30.07 25.77 -13.20
CA ILE A 394 31.40 25.30 -13.55
C ILE A 394 32.34 26.49 -13.78
N LYS A 395 33.55 26.43 -13.24
CA LYS A 395 34.60 27.47 -13.37
C LYS A 395 34.86 27.92 -14.82
N LYS A 396 34.53 27.07 -15.79
CA LYS A 396 34.64 27.39 -17.23
C LYS A 396 33.53 28.31 -17.77
N GLY A 397 32.61 28.78 -16.92
CA GLY A 397 31.57 29.73 -17.27
C GLY A 397 30.32 29.16 -17.90
N TYR A 398 29.88 27.99 -17.43
CA TYR A 398 28.59 27.37 -17.79
C TYR A 398 27.98 26.65 -16.61
N GLU A 399 26.71 26.31 -16.71
CA GLU A 399 25.93 25.54 -15.73
C GLU A 399 25.61 24.15 -16.28
N GLN A 400 25.44 23.17 -15.38
CA GLN A 400 25.07 21.82 -15.75
C GLN A 400 24.06 21.20 -14.75
N PRO A 401 23.12 20.33 -15.17
CA PRO A 401 22.11 19.75 -14.30
C PRO A 401 22.70 18.99 -13.12
N TYR A 402 22.09 19.18 -11.93
CA TYR A 402 22.49 18.48 -10.71
C TYR A 402 21.32 17.79 -9.99
N PHE A 403 20.21 18.50 -9.74
CA PHE A 403 19.00 17.91 -9.16
C PHE A 403 17.73 18.61 -9.64
N VAL A 404 16.59 17.93 -9.46
CA VAL A 404 15.24 18.49 -9.62
C VAL A 404 14.40 18.02 -8.43
N ILE A 405 13.77 18.94 -7.72
CA ILE A 405 12.89 18.68 -6.58
C ILE A 405 11.58 19.45 -6.74
N GLN A 406 10.49 18.89 -6.23
CA GLN A 406 9.21 19.58 -6.16
C GLN A 406 9.18 20.44 -4.89
N ILE A 407 8.72 21.69 -5.02
CA ILE A 407 8.34 22.52 -3.86
C ILE A 407 6.90 22.13 -3.47
N LYS A 408 6.61 22.17 -2.18
CA LYS A 408 5.28 21.84 -1.64
C LYS A 408 4.26 22.84 -2.11
#